data_1f651e3d70f863483cb4461ceef80eb5
#
_entry.id   1f651e3d70f863483cb4461ceef80eb5
#
_cell.length_a   1.000
_cell.length_b   1.000
_cell.length_c   1.000
_cell.angle_alpha   90.00
_cell.angle_beta   90.00
_cell.angle_gamma   90.00
#
_symmetry.space_group_name_H-M   'P 1'
#
loop_
_entity.id
_entity.type
_entity.pdbx_description
1 polymer ?
#
loop_
_entity_poly.entity_id
_entity_poly.type
_entity_poly.pdbx_seq_one_letter_code
_entity_poly.pdbx_strand_id
1 'polypeptide(L)'
;FDVPKSWAGQRVKIFFDGVMTDAEIMINGKPAGEMHQGGFYRFNYDITELLNLGKKNQLEVKVAKESANRSINAAERKADWWLFGGIYRPVWLEVLPQVHMEHFVLNADHQGKLQAAVDMAGDAKGHEIIVSVRSLKDGKTVYTSNGQTTITHPINNSDKEQMISGEWASIIPWSTENPNLYVAKLELKNPEGKIVQTRETRIGFRTVEFFPQDGVYLNGTKLVVKGINRHSFSVDGGRTTSAALSRMDALLIKEMNMNAIRSHYPPDEHFLDMCDSLGLVYMDELAG
;
A
#
# COMPACT_ATOMS: atom_id res chain seq x y z
N PHE A 1 -9.53 -21.47 -9.87
CA PHE A 1 -10.16 -20.85 -8.72
C PHE A 1 -11.67 -20.76 -8.92
N ASP A 2 -12.41 -20.73 -7.80
CA ASP A 2 -13.88 -20.67 -7.83
C ASP A 2 -14.34 -19.23 -7.61
N VAL A 3 -15.40 -18.82 -8.31
CA VAL A 3 -15.99 -17.49 -8.20
C VAL A 3 -17.47 -17.66 -7.80
N PRO A 4 -17.88 -17.13 -6.61
CA PRO A 4 -19.27 -17.23 -6.14
C PRO A 4 -20.25 -16.47 -7.05
N LYS A 5 -21.49 -16.97 -7.16
CA LYS A 5 -22.57 -16.24 -7.84
C LYS A 5 -22.92 -14.91 -7.17
N SER A 6 -22.64 -14.78 -5.86
CA SER A 6 -22.89 -13.56 -5.09
C SER A 6 -22.04 -12.37 -5.50
N TRP A 7 -21.00 -12.57 -6.34
CA TRP A 7 -20.22 -11.48 -6.91
C TRP A 7 -20.85 -10.84 -8.15
N ALA A 8 -22.03 -11.31 -8.56
CA ALA A 8 -22.79 -10.68 -9.64
C ALA A 8 -23.05 -9.20 -9.34
N GLY A 9 -22.79 -8.35 -10.33
CA GLY A 9 -22.91 -6.89 -10.19
C GLY A 9 -21.79 -6.21 -9.41
N GLN A 10 -20.72 -6.92 -9.05
CA GLN A 10 -19.52 -6.34 -8.45
C GLN A 10 -18.38 -6.27 -9.46
N ARG A 11 -17.37 -5.45 -9.15
CA ARG A 11 -16.11 -5.40 -9.89
C ARG A 11 -15.13 -6.38 -9.25
N VAL A 12 -14.37 -7.10 -10.05
CA VAL A 12 -13.37 -8.05 -9.54
C VAL A 12 -12.03 -7.74 -10.19
N LYS A 13 -11.03 -7.48 -9.37
CA LYS A 13 -9.67 -7.23 -9.80
C LYS A 13 -8.74 -8.34 -9.31
N ILE A 14 -7.78 -8.72 -10.14
CA ILE A 14 -6.67 -9.60 -9.75
C ILE A 14 -5.42 -8.77 -9.53
N PHE A 15 -4.79 -8.95 -8.38
CA PHE A 15 -3.57 -8.26 -7.99
C PHE A 15 -2.40 -9.21 -7.97
N PHE A 16 -1.25 -8.71 -8.38
CA PHE A 16 0.05 -9.35 -8.26
C PHE A 16 0.98 -8.39 -7.52
N ASP A 17 1.48 -8.77 -6.36
CA ASP A 17 2.34 -7.92 -5.55
C ASP A 17 3.80 -7.91 -6.01
N GLY A 18 4.18 -8.84 -6.88
CA GLY A 18 5.50 -8.88 -7.52
C GLY A 18 5.73 -10.12 -8.38
N VAL A 19 6.12 -9.88 -9.62
CA VAL A 19 6.42 -10.93 -10.62
C VAL A 19 7.67 -10.55 -11.38
N MET A 20 8.66 -11.43 -11.48
CA MET A 20 9.94 -11.17 -12.17
C MET A 20 10.03 -11.94 -13.50
N THR A 21 10.02 -11.23 -14.64
CA THR A 21 9.95 -9.78 -14.79
C THR A 21 8.76 -9.40 -15.66
N ASP A 22 8.66 -9.94 -16.89
CA ASP A 22 7.51 -9.73 -17.78
C ASP A 22 6.42 -10.74 -17.45
N ALA A 23 5.17 -10.31 -17.34
CA ALA A 23 4.03 -11.16 -17.01
C ALA A 23 2.85 -10.96 -17.96
N GLU A 24 2.45 -12.03 -18.65
CA GLU A 24 1.22 -12.10 -19.42
C GLU A 24 0.17 -12.87 -18.60
N ILE A 25 -0.99 -12.25 -18.37
CA ILE A 25 -2.05 -12.82 -17.53
C ILE A 25 -3.25 -13.18 -18.41
N MET A 26 -3.74 -14.40 -18.28
CA MET A 26 -4.95 -14.85 -18.96
C MET A 26 -5.96 -15.42 -17.98
N ILE A 27 -7.23 -15.09 -18.19
CA ILE A 27 -8.38 -15.63 -17.46
C ILE A 27 -9.27 -16.36 -18.47
N ASN A 28 -9.51 -17.65 -18.25
CA ASN A 28 -10.35 -18.48 -19.12
C ASN A 28 -9.91 -18.41 -20.59
N GLY A 29 -8.59 -18.39 -20.84
CA GLY A 29 -8.00 -18.32 -22.17
C GLY A 29 -8.08 -16.95 -22.85
N LYS A 30 -8.49 -15.90 -22.13
CA LYS A 30 -8.53 -14.51 -22.64
C LYS A 30 -7.52 -13.64 -21.90
N PRO A 31 -6.80 -12.72 -22.58
CA PRO A 31 -5.85 -11.82 -21.92
C PRO A 31 -6.60 -10.90 -20.95
N ALA A 32 -6.03 -10.72 -19.75
CA ALA A 32 -6.56 -9.83 -18.73
C ALA A 32 -6.25 -8.35 -19.02
N GLY A 33 -5.17 -8.10 -19.75
CA GLY A 33 -4.72 -6.76 -20.14
C GLY A 33 -3.41 -6.83 -20.89
N GLU A 34 -2.72 -5.70 -20.98
CA GLU A 34 -1.39 -5.63 -21.57
C GLU A 34 -0.36 -6.36 -20.71
N MET A 35 0.74 -6.81 -21.31
CA MET A 35 1.84 -7.46 -20.60
C MET A 35 2.43 -6.49 -19.57
N HIS A 36 2.47 -6.92 -18.31
CA HIS A 36 3.17 -6.17 -17.26
C HIS A 36 4.68 -6.34 -17.41
N GLN A 37 5.43 -5.27 -17.16
CA GLN A 37 6.88 -5.26 -17.16
C GLN A 37 7.40 -4.56 -15.91
N GLY A 38 8.37 -5.17 -15.23
CA GLY A 38 8.94 -4.67 -14.00
C GLY A 38 8.72 -5.62 -12.81
N GLY A 39 9.80 -6.01 -12.13
CA GLY A 39 9.78 -7.10 -11.16
C GLY A 39 9.36 -6.71 -9.75
N PHE A 40 9.40 -5.43 -9.40
CA PHE A 40 9.33 -4.99 -8.00
C PHE A 40 8.03 -4.28 -7.62
N TYR A 41 7.10 -4.12 -8.58
CA TYR A 41 5.92 -3.30 -8.43
C TYR A 41 4.66 -4.14 -8.40
N ARG A 42 3.68 -3.73 -7.58
CA ARG A 42 2.32 -4.26 -7.62
C ARG A 42 1.63 -3.80 -8.89
N PHE A 43 0.88 -4.71 -9.52
CA PHE A 43 -0.01 -4.40 -10.63
C PHE A 43 -1.32 -5.17 -10.52
N ASN A 44 -2.33 -4.75 -11.25
CA ASN A 44 -3.63 -5.40 -11.25
C ASN A 44 -4.32 -5.30 -12.61
N TYR A 45 -5.31 -6.17 -12.79
CA TYR A 45 -6.24 -6.11 -13.93
C TYR A 45 -7.67 -6.26 -13.44
N ASP A 46 -8.59 -5.50 -14.03
CA ASP A 46 -10.00 -5.73 -13.89
C ASP A 46 -10.39 -6.94 -14.74
N ILE A 47 -10.83 -8.00 -14.10
CA ILE A 47 -11.17 -9.27 -14.73
C ILE A 47 -12.67 -9.56 -14.71
N THR A 48 -13.48 -8.59 -14.32
CA THR A 48 -14.93 -8.75 -14.11
C THR A 48 -15.62 -9.45 -15.27
N GLU A 49 -15.39 -8.95 -16.50
CA GLU A 49 -16.03 -9.48 -17.72
C GLU A 49 -15.44 -10.79 -18.22
N LEU A 50 -14.35 -11.25 -17.64
CA LEU A 50 -13.67 -12.50 -18.00
C LEU A 50 -14.10 -13.67 -17.15
N LEU A 51 -14.83 -13.41 -16.04
CA LEU A 51 -15.19 -14.41 -15.05
C LEU A 51 -16.48 -15.17 -15.39
N ASN A 52 -16.47 -16.47 -15.12
CA ASN A 52 -17.64 -17.32 -15.13
C ASN A 52 -18.18 -17.43 -13.70
N LEU A 53 -19.23 -16.66 -13.36
CA LEU A 53 -19.82 -16.64 -12.04
C LEU A 53 -20.45 -17.99 -11.64
N GLY A 54 -20.20 -18.43 -10.44
CA GLY A 54 -20.69 -19.70 -9.89
C GLY A 54 -20.02 -20.93 -10.50
N LYS A 55 -18.87 -20.77 -11.15
CA LYS A 55 -18.10 -21.83 -11.80
C LYS A 55 -16.61 -21.71 -11.48
N LYS A 56 -15.85 -22.74 -11.80
CA LYS A 56 -14.39 -22.69 -11.84
C LYS A 56 -13.91 -21.78 -12.96
N ASN A 57 -12.87 -21.02 -12.67
CA ASN A 57 -12.16 -20.17 -13.61
C ASN A 57 -10.69 -20.59 -13.67
N GLN A 58 -10.08 -20.44 -14.81
CA GLN A 58 -8.68 -20.76 -15.04
C GLN A 58 -7.88 -19.47 -15.07
N LEU A 59 -6.82 -19.43 -14.26
CA LEU A 59 -5.77 -18.41 -14.33
C LEU A 59 -4.54 -19.03 -14.99
N GLU A 60 -4.04 -18.40 -16.03
CA GLU A 60 -2.74 -18.72 -16.64
C GLU A 60 -1.84 -17.49 -16.53
N VAL A 61 -0.60 -17.72 -16.08
CA VAL A 61 0.40 -16.66 -15.95
C VAL A 61 1.67 -17.12 -16.63
N LYS A 62 2.03 -16.44 -17.71
CA LYS A 62 3.30 -16.66 -18.40
C LYS A 62 4.30 -15.61 -17.92
N VAL A 63 5.41 -16.07 -17.35
CA VAL A 63 6.44 -15.19 -16.77
C VAL A 63 7.76 -15.39 -17.52
N ALA A 64 8.33 -14.29 -18.01
CA ALA A 64 9.70 -14.27 -18.52
C ALA A 64 10.65 -13.71 -17.48
N LYS A 65 11.74 -14.41 -17.20
CA LYS A 65 12.77 -13.99 -16.23
C LYS A 65 13.49 -12.70 -16.68
N GLU A 66 13.63 -12.51 -17.98
CA GLU A 66 14.21 -11.31 -18.58
C GLU A 66 13.13 -10.53 -19.32
N SER A 67 13.15 -9.22 -19.18
CA SER A 67 12.19 -8.35 -19.85
C SER A 67 12.51 -8.17 -21.33
N ALA A 68 11.48 -8.13 -22.17
CA ALA A 68 11.57 -7.68 -23.55
C ALA A 68 11.97 -6.17 -23.61
N ASN A 69 11.75 -5.43 -22.55
CA ASN A 69 12.15 -4.03 -22.43
C ASN A 69 13.62 -3.90 -21.99
N ARG A 70 14.46 -3.34 -22.88
CA ARG A 70 15.91 -3.18 -22.63
C ARG A 70 16.23 -2.28 -21.44
N SER A 71 15.41 -1.26 -21.16
CA SER A 71 15.59 -0.36 -20.04
C SER A 71 15.35 -1.08 -18.72
N ILE A 72 14.26 -1.83 -18.62
CA ILE A 72 13.95 -2.66 -17.44
C ILE A 72 15.05 -3.69 -17.18
N ASN A 73 15.51 -4.39 -18.22
CA ASN A 73 16.65 -5.31 -18.07
C ASN A 73 17.92 -4.60 -17.58
N ALA A 74 18.18 -3.38 -18.05
CA ALA A 74 19.33 -2.62 -17.56
C ALA A 74 19.19 -2.27 -16.09
N ALA A 75 18.01 -1.81 -15.67
CA ALA A 75 17.72 -1.41 -14.30
C ALA A 75 17.65 -2.59 -13.33
N GLU A 76 16.94 -3.66 -13.69
CA GLU A 76 16.59 -4.72 -12.73
C GLU A 76 17.46 -5.98 -12.85
N ARG A 77 18.12 -6.21 -14.00
CA ARG A 77 18.81 -7.46 -14.31
C ARG A 77 20.32 -7.33 -14.48
N LYS A 78 20.88 -6.10 -14.50
CA LYS A 78 22.32 -5.86 -14.57
C LYS A 78 22.92 -5.34 -13.26
N ALA A 79 22.16 -5.42 -12.18
CA ALA A 79 22.60 -5.01 -10.86
C ALA A 79 23.40 -6.10 -10.15
N ASP A 80 24.01 -5.74 -9.02
CA ASP A 80 24.89 -6.57 -8.19
C ASP A 80 24.13 -7.40 -7.14
N TRP A 81 22.86 -7.71 -7.37
CA TRP A 81 22.05 -8.60 -6.53
C TRP A 81 21.60 -9.87 -7.28
N TRP A 82 21.14 -10.86 -6.52
CA TRP A 82 20.67 -12.13 -7.09
C TRP A 82 19.45 -11.95 -7.99
N LEU A 83 19.54 -12.53 -9.19
CA LEU A 83 18.51 -12.47 -10.23
C LEU A 83 17.58 -13.67 -10.11
N PHE A 84 16.43 -13.46 -9.52
CA PHE A 84 15.36 -14.44 -9.44
C PHE A 84 14.38 -14.30 -10.61
N GLY A 85 13.42 -15.22 -10.70
CA GLY A 85 12.35 -15.22 -11.69
C GLY A 85 11.08 -15.82 -11.10
N GLY A 86 9.95 -15.57 -11.76
CA GLY A 86 8.65 -16.11 -11.35
C GLY A 86 7.83 -15.19 -10.45
N ILE A 87 6.74 -15.74 -9.96
CA ILE A 87 5.83 -15.04 -9.03
C ILE A 87 6.40 -15.22 -7.62
N TYR A 88 6.86 -14.17 -6.98
CA TYR A 88 7.53 -14.25 -5.67
C TYR A 88 6.78 -13.56 -4.53
N ARG A 89 5.73 -12.80 -4.86
CA ARG A 89 4.83 -12.15 -3.91
C ARG A 89 3.39 -12.63 -4.10
N PRO A 90 2.48 -12.36 -3.14
CA PRO A 90 1.09 -12.78 -3.21
C PRO A 90 0.36 -12.42 -4.51
N VAL A 91 -0.57 -13.32 -4.89
CA VAL A 91 -1.60 -13.08 -5.92
C VAL A 91 -2.95 -13.19 -5.24
N TRP A 92 -3.82 -12.21 -5.43
CA TRP A 92 -5.09 -12.15 -4.72
C TRP A 92 -6.18 -11.45 -5.55
N LEU A 93 -7.43 -11.67 -5.16
CA LEU A 93 -8.59 -11.03 -5.78
C LEU A 93 -9.18 -9.98 -4.85
N GLU A 94 -9.56 -8.86 -5.43
CA GLU A 94 -10.34 -7.84 -4.75
C GLU A 94 -11.72 -7.73 -5.39
N VAL A 95 -12.75 -7.71 -4.53
CA VAL A 95 -14.15 -7.62 -4.96
C VAL A 95 -14.72 -6.30 -4.46
N LEU A 96 -15.19 -5.48 -5.37
CA LEU A 96 -15.55 -4.09 -5.15
C LEU A 96 -16.98 -3.80 -5.60
N PRO A 97 -17.71 -2.88 -4.97
CA PRO A 97 -18.97 -2.38 -5.53
C PRO A 97 -18.72 -1.65 -6.85
N GLN A 98 -19.77 -1.40 -7.64
CA GLN A 98 -19.64 -0.66 -8.91
C GLN A 98 -19.09 0.77 -8.70
N VAL A 99 -19.56 1.44 -7.65
CA VAL A 99 -18.99 2.71 -7.20
C VAL A 99 -18.12 2.44 -5.98
N HIS A 100 -16.84 2.77 -6.07
CA HIS A 100 -15.87 2.47 -5.01
C HIS A 100 -14.70 3.47 -4.99
N MET A 101 -14.04 3.53 -3.86
CA MET A 101 -12.73 4.15 -3.73
C MET A 101 -11.71 3.24 -4.42
N GLU A 102 -11.18 3.69 -5.54
CA GLU A 102 -10.22 2.96 -6.38
C GLU A 102 -8.84 2.99 -5.75
N HIS A 103 -8.40 4.18 -5.39
CA HIS A 103 -7.11 4.43 -4.78
C HIS A 103 -7.24 5.55 -3.76
N PHE A 104 -6.37 5.56 -2.74
CA PHE A 104 -6.28 6.68 -1.82
C PHE A 104 -4.86 6.86 -1.28
N VAL A 105 -4.52 8.10 -1.01
CA VAL A 105 -3.27 8.51 -0.38
C VAL A 105 -3.59 9.31 0.88
N LEU A 106 -2.95 8.98 1.99
CA LEU A 106 -3.08 9.72 3.24
C LEU A 106 -1.75 10.39 3.60
N ASN A 107 -1.83 11.65 3.96
CA ASN A 107 -0.72 12.42 4.50
C ASN A 107 -1.12 12.98 5.87
N ALA A 108 -0.41 12.58 6.92
CA ALA A 108 -0.70 12.93 8.30
C ALA A 108 0.53 13.62 8.92
N ASP A 109 0.43 14.92 9.22
CA ASP A 109 1.52 15.68 9.79
C ASP A 109 1.59 15.55 11.32
N HIS A 110 2.72 15.94 11.90
CA HIS A 110 2.97 15.85 13.35
C HIS A 110 2.10 16.79 14.20
N GLN A 111 1.38 17.73 13.58
CA GLN A 111 0.46 18.64 14.26
C GLN A 111 -0.97 18.10 14.34
N GLY A 112 -1.23 16.94 13.68
CA GLY A 112 -2.53 16.29 13.70
C GLY A 112 -3.38 16.54 12.47
N LYS A 113 -2.87 17.24 11.46
CA LYS A 113 -3.57 17.43 10.19
C LYS A 113 -3.44 16.16 9.35
N LEU A 114 -4.57 15.67 8.87
CA LEU A 114 -4.63 14.55 7.91
C LEU A 114 -5.29 15.03 6.64
N GLN A 115 -4.64 14.76 5.52
CA GLN A 115 -5.16 14.99 4.18
C GLN A 115 -5.32 13.63 3.49
N ALA A 116 -6.45 13.43 2.82
CA ALA A 116 -6.71 12.27 2.01
C ALA A 116 -7.02 12.71 0.58
N ALA A 117 -6.30 12.17 -0.39
CA ALA A 117 -6.67 12.19 -1.79
C ALA A 117 -7.28 10.82 -2.12
N VAL A 118 -8.51 10.78 -2.60
CA VAL A 118 -9.26 9.55 -2.87
C VAL A 118 -9.74 9.56 -4.32
N ASP A 119 -9.26 8.58 -5.09
CA ASP A 119 -9.73 8.35 -6.46
C ASP A 119 -10.98 7.48 -6.45
N MET A 120 -12.01 7.93 -7.14
CA MET A 120 -13.29 7.25 -7.25
C MET A 120 -13.43 6.54 -8.59
N ALA A 121 -13.97 5.32 -8.56
CA ALA A 121 -14.44 4.61 -9.74
C ALA A 121 -15.97 4.58 -9.76
N GLY A 122 -16.55 4.67 -10.96
CA GLY A 122 -17.99 4.80 -11.16
C GLY A 122 -18.51 6.21 -10.91
N ASP A 123 -19.83 6.39 -11.00
CA ASP A 123 -20.49 7.68 -10.70
C ASP A 123 -20.74 7.79 -9.19
N ALA A 124 -19.85 8.48 -8.51
CA ALA A 124 -19.89 8.63 -7.07
C ALA A 124 -20.75 9.81 -6.59
N LYS A 125 -21.39 10.54 -7.47
CA LYS A 125 -22.24 11.69 -7.09
C LYS A 125 -23.33 11.28 -6.09
N GLY A 126 -23.46 12.05 -5.02
CA GLY A 126 -24.40 11.76 -3.93
C GLY A 126 -23.90 10.77 -2.88
N HIS A 127 -22.72 10.19 -3.07
CA HIS A 127 -22.05 9.41 -2.02
C HIS A 127 -21.35 10.33 -1.01
N GLU A 128 -20.96 9.75 0.11
CA GLU A 128 -20.16 10.44 1.15
C GLU A 128 -18.96 9.59 1.53
N ILE A 129 -17.80 10.21 1.71
CA ILE A 129 -16.64 9.56 2.31
C ILE A 129 -16.57 9.99 3.78
N ILE A 130 -16.51 9.01 4.68
CA ILE A 130 -16.40 9.23 6.12
C ILE A 130 -15.01 8.79 6.56
N VAL A 131 -14.27 9.69 7.21
CA VAL A 131 -12.92 9.42 7.72
C VAL A 131 -12.94 9.44 9.23
N SER A 132 -12.42 8.40 9.86
CA SER A 132 -12.21 8.32 11.31
C SER A 132 -10.80 7.83 11.64
N VAL A 133 -10.32 8.15 12.83
CA VAL A 133 -9.00 7.74 13.30
C VAL A 133 -9.13 7.13 14.70
N ARG A 134 -8.44 6.00 14.90
CA ARG A 134 -8.32 5.36 16.22
C ARG A 134 -6.86 5.03 16.53
N SER A 135 -6.51 5.07 17.80
CA SER A 135 -5.20 4.63 18.27
C SER A 135 -5.02 3.13 18.00
N LEU A 136 -3.90 2.73 17.43
CA LEU A 136 -3.58 1.31 17.21
C LEU A 136 -3.27 0.61 18.54
N LYS A 137 -2.74 1.33 19.54
CA LYS A 137 -2.30 0.78 20.82
C LYS A 137 -3.44 0.29 21.69
N ASP A 138 -4.54 1.05 21.78
CA ASP A 138 -5.65 0.77 22.71
C ASP A 138 -7.04 0.81 22.07
N GLY A 139 -7.09 1.02 20.75
CA GLY A 139 -8.32 1.07 19.97
C GLY A 139 -9.19 2.30 20.20
N LYS A 140 -8.77 3.24 21.05
CA LYS A 140 -9.57 4.44 21.36
C LYS A 140 -9.71 5.35 20.15
N THR A 141 -10.91 5.88 19.98
CA THR A 141 -11.20 6.90 18.98
C THR A 141 -10.41 8.17 19.28
N VAL A 142 -9.78 8.73 18.25
CA VAL A 142 -9.17 10.05 18.29
C VAL A 142 -10.19 11.06 17.78
N TYR A 143 -10.40 12.11 18.54
CA TYR A 143 -11.36 13.16 18.19
C TYR A 143 -10.69 14.21 17.32
N THR A 144 -11.47 14.81 16.43
CA THR A 144 -11.05 15.97 15.65
C THR A 144 -10.89 17.19 16.57
N SER A 145 -10.22 18.23 16.10
CA SER A 145 -10.01 19.47 16.86
C SER A 145 -11.30 20.17 17.30
N ASN A 146 -12.41 19.93 16.58
CA ASN A 146 -13.74 20.43 16.94
C ASN A 146 -14.60 19.41 17.74
N GLY A 147 -13.98 18.32 18.23
CA GLY A 147 -14.62 17.34 19.11
C GLY A 147 -15.48 16.28 18.40
N GLN A 148 -15.43 16.16 17.10
CA GLN A 148 -16.14 15.12 16.34
C GLN A 148 -15.33 13.82 16.29
N THR A 149 -15.99 12.69 16.06
CA THR A 149 -15.34 11.39 15.88
C THR A 149 -14.98 11.09 14.42
N THR A 150 -15.59 11.83 13.49
CA THR A 150 -15.45 11.62 12.05
C THR A 150 -15.42 12.94 11.29
N ILE A 151 -14.83 12.89 10.09
CA ILE A 151 -14.98 13.91 9.06
C ILE A 151 -15.80 13.30 7.95
N THR A 152 -16.85 13.97 7.51
CA THR A 152 -17.71 13.56 6.39
C THR A 152 -17.48 14.48 5.21
N HIS A 153 -17.16 13.91 4.06
CA HIS A 153 -16.97 14.62 2.81
C HIS A 153 -18.04 14.20 1.80
N PRO A 154 -19.02 15.05 1.49
CA PRO A 154 -20.04 14.77 0.48
C PRO A 154 -19.45 14.88 -0.93
N ILE A 155 -19.72 13.91 -1.79
CA ILE A 155 -19.33 13.93 -3.20
C ILE A 155 -20.45 14.57 -4.02
N ASN A 156 -20.26 15.84 -4.36
CA ASN A 156 -21.28 16.65 -5.02
C ASN A 156 -21.11 16.73 -6.56
N ASN A 157 -19.96 16.31 -7.06
CA ASN A 157 -19.58 16.38 -8.47
C ASN A 157 -19.14 14.98 -8.98
N SER A 158 -18.85 14.89 -10.26
CA SER A 158 -18.36 13.67 -10.91
C SER A 158 -16.82 13.64 -11.02
N ASP A 159 -16.10 14.47 -10.26
CA ASP A 159 -14.64 14.47 -10.25
C ASP A 159 -14.14 13.14 -9.68
N LYS A 160 -13.19 12.57 -10.38
CA LYS A 160 -12.61 11.27 -9.95
C LYS A 160 -11.83 11.41 -8.65
N GLU A 161 -11.10 12.50 -8.47
CA GLU A 161 -10.31 12.77 -7.27
C GLU A 161 -11.10 13.59 -6.26
N GLN A 162 -11.16 13.12 -5.03
CA GLN A 162 -11.80 13.78 -3.89
C GLN A 162 -10.74 14.14 -2.85
N MET A 163 -10.65 15.41 -2.50
CA MET A 163 -9.71 15.91 -1.50
C MET A 163 -10.39 16.16 -0.16
N ILE A 164 -9.94 15.47 0.88
CA ILE A 164 -10.49 15.54 2.22
C ILE A 164 -9.40 16.05 3.16
N SER A 165 -9.72 16.97 4.05
CA SER A 165 -8.78 17.47 5.05
C SER A 165 -9.45 17.58 6.40
N GLY A 166 -8.71 17.26 7.47
CA GLY A 166 -9.15 17.43 8.83
C GLY A 166 -8.01 17.47 9.83
N GLU A 167 -8.33 17.91 11.02
CA GLU A 167 -7.40 17.98 12.15
C GLU A 167 -7.87 17.08 13.28
N TRP A 168 -6.98 16.26 13.81
CA TRP A 168 -7.20 15.41 14.98
C TRP A 168 -6.44 15.96 16.19
N ALA A 169 -7.17 16.12 17.28
CA ALA A 169 -6.61 16.62 18.53
C ALA A 169 -5.90 15.52 19.31
N SER A 170 -4.97 15.92 20.16
CA SER A 170 -4.33 15.01 21.14
C SER A 170 -3.64 13.79 20.52
N ILE A 171 -3.12 13.91 19.29
CA ILE A 171 -2.29 12.89 18.68
C ILE A 171 -0.89 12.90 19.32
N ILE A 172 -0.27 11.75 19.37
CA ILE A 172 1.14 11.60 19.72
C ILE A 172 1.88 11.30 18.41
N PRO A 173 2.80 12.18 17.98
CA PRO A 173 3.52 11.98 16.74
C PRO A 173 4.31 10.67 16.71
N TRP A 174 4.45 10.09 15.52
CA TRP A 174 5.36 8.99 15.30
C TRP A 174 6.80 9.50 15.25
N SER A 175 7.70 8.81 15.93
CA SER A 175 9.14 9.05 15.83
C SER A 175 9.91 7.73 15.92
N THR A 176 11.22 7.77 15.65
CA THR A 176 12.09 6.59 15.75
C THR A 176 12.19 6.03 17.16
N GLU A 177 11.96 6.85 18.18
CA GLU A 177 11.98 6.46 19.60
C GLU A 177 10.60 6.12 20.14
N ASN A 178 9.57 6.76 19.61
CA ASN A 178 8.17 6.56 19.99
C ASN A 178 7.30 6.35 18.75
N PRO A 179 7.26 5.15 18.18
CA PRO A 179 6.54 4.86 16.95
C PRO A 179 5.04 4.71 17.17
N ASN A 180 4.37 5.80 17.53
CA ASN A 180 2.93 5.82 17.75
C ASN A 180 2.18 5.68 16.43
N LEU A 181 1.32 4.68 16.35
CA LEU A 181 0.54 4.38 15.18
C LEU A 181 -0.96 4.48 15.44
N TYR A 182 -1.66 4.82 14.39
CA TYR A 182 -3.11 4.95 14.35
C TYR A 182 -3.65 4.13 13.20
N VAL A 183 -4.94 3.88 13.21
CA VAL A 183 -5.67 3.35 12.07
C VAL A 183 -6.60 4.44 11.56
N ALA A 184 -6.39 4.85 10.33
CA ALA A 184 -7.35 5.65 9.58
C ALA A 184 -8.33 4.71 8.88
N LYS A 185 -9.62 4.96 9.06
CA LYS A 185 -10.71 4.22 8.43
C LYS A 185 -11.45 5.16 7.51
N LEU A 186 -11.58 4.76 6.26
CA LEU A 186 -12.38 5.45 5.24
C LEU A 186 -13.58 4.57 4.91
N GLU A 187 -14.78 5.12 4.95
CA GLU A 187 -16.03 4.45 4.61
C GLU A 187 -16.74 5.21 3.52
N LEU A 188 -17.10 4.52 2.45
CA LEU A 188 -17.95 5.06 1.38
C LEU A 188 -19.41 4.74 1.69
N LYS A 189 -20.21 5.79 1.87
CA LYS A 189 -21.64 5.69 2.13
C LYS A 189 -22.39 6.10 0.85
N ASN A 190 -23.31 5.26 0.41
CA ASN A 190 -24.13 5.53 -0.77
C ASN A 190 -25.28 6.51 -0.47
N PRO A 191 -26.01 7.02 -1.51
CA PRO A 191 -27.14 7.94 -1.32
C PRO A 191 -28.29 7.39 -0.44
N GLU A 192 -28.42 6.06 -0.34
CA GLU A 192 -29.42 5.40 0.52
C GLU A 192 -28.95 5.30 1.98
N GLY A 193 -27.78 5.86 2.32
CA GLY A 193 -27.25 5.87 3.68
C GLY A 193 -26.50 4.60 4.11
N LYS A 194 -26.26 3.65 3.17
CA LYS A 194 -25.59 2.39 3.46
C LYS A 194 -24.08 2.51 3.21
N ILE A 195 -23.25 1.97 4.12
CA ILE A 195 -21.81 1.80 3.88
C ILE A 195 -21.63 0.67 2.86
N VAL A 196 -21.03 1.01 1.71
CA VAL A 196 -20.82 0.09 0.58
C VAL A 196 -19.36 -0.36 0.46
N GLN A 197 -18.42 0.40 1.03
CA GLN A 197 -17.02 0.03 1.08
C GLN A 197 -16.38 0.57 2.36
N THR A 198 -15.45 -0.20 2.92
CA THR A 198 -14.62 0.21 4.05
C THR A 198 -13.16 -0.09 3.71
N ARG A 199 -12.28 0.87 3.98
CA ARG A 199 -10.82 0.74 3.90
C ARG A 199 -10.22 1.14 5.24
N GLU A 200 -9.28 0.35 5.71
CA GLU A 200 -8.47 0.69 6.89
C GLU A 200 -6.99 0.67 6.50
N THR A 201 -6.25 1.63 7.01
CA THR A 201 -4.79 1.65 6.86
C THR A 201 -4.14 2.18 8.12
N ARG A 202 -2.92 1.71 8.39
CA ARG A 202 -2.10 2.25 9.49
C ARG A 202 -1.45 3.55 9.05
N ILE A 203 -1.40 4.51 9.94
CA ILE A 203 -0.74 5.79 9.76
C ILE A 203 0.06 6.18 11.00
N GLY A 204 1.14 6.93 10.78
CA GLY A 204 1.82 7.70 11.81
C GLY A 204 1.71 9.19 11.50
N PHE A 205 1.34 9.99 12.48
CA PHE A 205 1.36 11.44 12.32
C PHE A 205 2.80 11.91 12.42
N ARG A 206 3.38 12.34 11.29
CA ARG A 206 4.78 12.78 11.23
C ARG A 206 5.00 13.78 10.11
N THR A 207 6.02 14.60 10.25
CA THR A 207 6.55 15.48 9.21
C THR A 207 8.01 15.18 8.99
N VAL A 208 8.40 14.93 7.75
CA VAL A 208 9.79 14.74 7.34
C VAL A 208 10.18 15.89 6.44
N GLU A 209 11.29 16.55 6.76
CA GLU A 209 11.80 17.71 6.04
C GLU A 209 13.27 17.50 5.67
N PHE A 210 13.64 17.96 4.50
CA PHE A 210 15.01 17.91 4.01
C PHE A 210 15.54 19.32 3.84
N PHE A 211 16.56 19.67 4.60
CA PHE A 211 17.23 20.96 4.49
C PHE A 211 18.56 20.78 3.74
N PRO A 212 18.75 21.45 2.58
CA PRO A 212 20.00 21.38 1.84
C PRO A 212 21.20 21.74 2.73
N GLN A 213 22.24 20.90 2.68
CA GLN A 213 23.50 21.05 3.45
C GLN A 213 23.35 20.92 4.98
N ASP A 214 22.15 20.71 5.51
CA ASP A 214 21.94 20.54 6.96
C ASP A 214 21.43 19.15 7.32
N GLY A 215 20.53 18.56 6.54
CA GLY A 215 20.12 17.16 6.70
C GLY A 215 18.62 16.93 6.79
N VAL A 216 18.26 15.84 7.45
CA VAL A 216 16.88 15.38 7.58
C VAL A 216 16.33 15.77 8.96
N TYR A 217 15.10 16.23 8.97
CA TYR A 217 14.36 16.56 10.19
C TYR A 217 13.09 15.72 10.29
N LEU A 218 12.81 15.23 11.47
CA LEU A 218 11.59 14.53 11.82
C LEU A 218 10.85 15.31 12.89
N ASN A 219 9.63 15.76 12.58
CA ASN A 219 8.80 16.57 13.48
C ASN A 219 9.52 17.84 14.00
N GLY A 220 10.28 18.51 13.12
CA GLY A 220 11.04 19.69 13.46
C GLY A 220 12.36 19.44 14.22
N THR A 221 12.71 18.18 14.52
CA THR A 221 13.96 17.80 15.19
C THR A 221 14.92 17.13 14.21
N LYS A 222 16.18 17.55 14.21
CA LYS A 222 17.20 16.97 13.34
C LYS A 222 17.39 15.49 13.63
N LEU A 223 17.25 14.66 12.59
CA LEU A 223 17.41 13.22 12.68
C LEU A 223 18.84 12.81 12.31
N VAL A 224 19.55 12.21 13.25
CA VAL A 224 20.82 11.54 12.96
C VAL A 224 20.53 10.15 12.42
N VAL A 225 20.69 9.97 11.10
CA VAL A 225 20.41 8.70 10.43
C VAL A 225 21.51 7.69 10.74
N LYS A 226 21.15 6.57 11.37
CA LYS A 226 22.00 5.41 11.62
C LYS A 226 21.36 4.23 10.92
N GLY A 227 21.86 3.87 9.74
CA GLY A 227 21.18 2.92 8.87
C GLY A 227 22.06 1.82 8.32
N ILE A 228 21.38 0.81 7.76
CA ILE A 228 21.99 -0.29 7.03
C ILE A 228 21.33 -0.44 5.66
N ASN A 229 22.02 -1.10 4.73
CA ASN A 229 21.42 -1.60 3.50
C ASN A 229 20.83 -2.99 3.74
N ARG A 230 19.67 -3.25 3.15
CA ARG A 230 19.01 -4.56 3.23
C ARG A 230 18.50 -5.00 1.87
N HIS A 231 18.72 -6.26 1.56
CA HIS A 231 18.07 -6.94 0.44
C HIS A 231 16.98 -7.89 0.95
N SER A 232 15.82 -7.93 0.27
CA SER A 232 14.76 -8.93 0.50
C SER A 232 15.19 -10.26 -0.10
N PHE A 233 15.86 -11.08 0.71
CA PHE A 233 16.44 -12.36 0.32
C PHE A 233 16.59 -13.29 1.51
N SER A 234 16.38 -14.60 1.29
CA SER A 234 16.72 -15.64 2.26
C SER A 234 17.32 -16.84 1.55
N VAL A 235 18.13 -17.60 2.30
CA VAL A 235 18.78 -18.82 1.77
C VAL A 235 17.74 -19.84 1.30
N ASP A 236 16.67 -20.02 2.07
CA ASP A 236 15.65 -21.04 1.82
C ASP A 236 14.60 -20.58 0.79
N GLY A 237 14.20 -19.30 0.83
CA GLY A 237 13.09 -18.77 0.04
C GLY A 237 13.52 -17.93 -1.17
N GLY A 238 14.82 -17.67 -1.36
CA GLY A 238 15.28 -16.73 -2.35
C GLY A 238 14.68 -15.36 -2.13
N ARG A 239 14.02 -14.80 -3.14
CA ARG A 239 13.34 -13.50 -3.08
C ARG A 239 12.02 -13.53 -2.29
N THR A 240 11.42 -14.71 -2.12
CA THR A 240 10.19 -14.86 -1.34
C THR A 240 10.52 -14.78 0.15
N THR A 241 10.17 -13.67 0.79
CA THR A 241 10.39 -13.44 2.22
C THR A 241 9.08 -13.54 2.98
N SER A 242 9.13 -14.15 4.17
CA SER A 242 7.96 -14.29 5.04
C SER A 242 7.82 -13.09 6.00
N ALA A 243 6.62 -12.86 6.51
CA ALA A 243 6.39 -11.87 7.56
C ALA A 243 7.21 -12.17 8.83
N ALA A 244 7.44 -13.45 9.14
CA ALA A 244 8.28 -13.87 10.27
C ALA A 244 9.74 -13.46 10.08
N LEU A 245 10.29 -13.65 8.86
CA LEU A 245 11.64 -13.21 8.52
C LEU A 245 11.76 -11.69 8.58
N SER A 246 10.79 -10.97 8.01
CA SER A 246 10.76 -9.51 8.06
C SER A 246 10.73 -8.97 9.47
N ARG A 247 9.95 -9.62 10.35
CA ARG A 247 9.91 -9.26 11.77
C ARG A 247 11.26 -9.49 12.45
N MET A 248 11.89 -10.64 12.19
CA MET A 248 13.20 -10.96 12.75
C MET A 248 14.26 -9.95 12.30
N ASP A 249 14.35 -9.66 11.00
CA ASP A 249 15.29 -8.68 10.44
C ASP A 249 15.12 -7.31 11.08
N ALA A 250 13.87 -6.81 11.13
CA ALA A 250 13.58 -5.49 11.68
C ALA A 250 13.93 -5.39 13.18
N LEU A 251 13.68 -6.45 13.96
CA LEU A 251 14.07 -6.51 15.37
C LEU A 251 15.59 -6.48 15.54
N LEU A 252 16.33 -7.28 14.77
CA LEU A 252 17.80 -7.30 14.81
C LEU A 252 18.38 -5.93 14.44
N ILE A 253 17.82 -5.27 13.42
CA ILE A 253 18.23 -3.92 13.04
C ILE A 253 18.02 -2.94 14.20
N LYS A 254 16.88 -3.04 14.87
CA LYS A 254 16.60 -2.18 16.04
C LYS A 254 17.51 -2.48 17.22
N GLU A 255 17.81 -3.77 17.49
CA GLU A 255 18.75 -4.20 18.54
C GLU A 255 20.17 -3.68 18.29
N MET A 256 20.59 -3.52 17.02
CA MET A 256 21.85 -2.87 16.66
C MET A 256 21.83 -1.35 16.85
N ASN A 257 20.77 -0.79 17.45
CA ASN A 257 20.59 0.64 17.65
C ASN A 257 20.54 1.46 16.35
N MET A 258 20.00 0.86 15.28
CA MET A 258 19.75 1.52 14.01
C MET A 258 18.36 2.16 14.01
N ASN A 259 18.19 3.23 13.24
CA ASN A 259 16.92 3.93 13.07
C ASN A 259 16.52 4.10 11.59
N ALA A 260 17.33 3.58 10.66
CA ALA A 260 17.08 3.72 9.23
C ALA A 260 17.51 2.48 8.45
N ILE A 261 16.84 2.26 7.32
CA ILE A 261 17.13 1.18 6.38
C ILE A 261 17.07 1.73 4.97
N ARG A 262 17.97 1.29 4.09
CA ARG A 262 17.93 1.53 2.66
C ARG A 262 17.80 0.21 1.91
N SER A 263 16.99 0.18 0.86
CA SER A 263 16.95 -0.92 -0.11
C SER A 263 17.10 -0.41 -1.54
N HIS A 264 17.50 -1.29 -2.47
CA HIS A 264 17.63 -0.98 -3.89
C HIS A 264 16.34 -1.14 -4.69
N TYR A 265 15.26 -1.57 -4.05
CA TYR A 265 13.95 -1.83 -4.66
C TYR A 265 12.87 -1.92 -3.57
N PRO A 266 11.59 -1.69 -3.93
CA PRO A 266 10.48 -1.76 -2.98
C PRO A 266 10.42 -3.10 -2.22
N PRO A 267 10.36 -3.07 -0.89
CA PRO A 267 10.30 -4.25 -0.05
C PRO A 267 8.89 -4.85 -0.02
N ASP A 268 8.74 -5.96 0.70
CA ASP A 268 7.42 -6.50 1.04
C ASP A 268 6.70 -5.58 2.04
N GLU A 269 5.37 -5.44 1.91
CA GLU A 269 4.57 -4.57 2.80
C GLU A 269 4.72 -4.94 4.28
N HIS A 270 4.75 -6.24 4.60
CA HIS A 270 4.96 -6.67 5.99
C HIS A 270 6.31 -6.24 6.59
N PHE A 271 7.32 -5.92 5.75
CA PHE A 271 8.57 -5.34 6.24
C PHE A 271 8.40 -3.85 6.57
N LEU A 272 7.70 -3.09 5.72
CA LEU A 272 7.33 -1.70 5.99
C LEU A 272 6.47 -1.59 7.25
N ASP A 273 5.54 -2.52 7.42
CA ASP A 273 4.72 -2.62 8.63
C ASP A 273 5.57 -2.79 9.90
N MET A 274 6.65 -3.54 9.83
CA MET A 274 7.59 -3.68 10.94
C MET A 274 8.42 -2.42 11.16
N CYS A 275 8.85 -1.75 10.08
CA CYS A 275 9.55 -0.47 10.17
C CYS A 275 8.70 0.59 10.88
N ASP A 276 7.44 0.72 10.48
CA ASP A 276 6.48 1.62 11.13
C ASP A 276 6.32 1.32 12.62
N SER A 277 6.20 0.03 12.96
CA SER A 277 5.96 -0.42 14.34
C SER A 277 7.18 -0.26 15.26
N LEU A 278 8.38 -0.31 14.71
CA LEU A 278 9.64 -0.27 15.46
C LEU A 278 10.36 1.09 15.39
N GLY A 279 9.82 2.06 14.68
CA GLY A 279 10.46 3.36 14.53
C GLY A 279 11.70 3.32 13.63
N LEU A 280 11.60 2.64 12.49
CA LEU A 280 12.66 2.57 11.49
C LEU A 280 12.25 3.41 10.27
N VAL A 281 13.06 4.42 9.93
CA VAL A 281 12.88 5.18 8.70
C VAL A 281 13.33 4.31 7.52
N TYR A 282 12.55 4.30 6.45
CA TYR A 282 12.87 3.50 5.28
C TYR A 282 13.15 4.40 4.08
N MET A 283 14.31 4.16 3.44
CA MET A 283 14.69 4.79 2.18
C MET A 283 14.49 3.76 1.07
N ASP A 284 13.42 3.91 0.34
CA ASP A 284 13.12 3.10 -0.83
C ASP A 284 13.77 3.68 -2.07
N GLU A 285 14.27 2.81 -2.93
CA GLU A 285 14.83 3.19 -4.23
C GLU A 285 14.02 2.56 -5.35
N LEU A 286 13.96 3.24 -6.46
CA LEU A 286 13.59 2.62 -7.72
C LEU A 286 14.75 1.71 -8.15
N ALA A 287 14.43 0.50 -8.62
CA ALA A 287 15.44 -0.37 -9.19
C ALA A 287 16.08 0.29 -10.42
N GLY A 288 17.42 0.49 -10.39
CA GLY A 288 18.13 1.19 -11.46
C GLY A 288 19.62 1.26 -11.26
#